data_b1404a6344377933efa9f143be2cb60b
#
_entry.id   b1404a6344377933efa9f143be2cb60b
#
_cell.length_a   1.000
_cell.length_b   1.000
_cell.length_c   1.000
_cell.angle_alpha   90.00
_cell.angle_beta   90.00
_cell.angle_gamma   90.00
#
_symmetry.space_group_name_H-M   'P 1'
#
loop_
_entity.id
_entity.type
_entity.pdbx_description
1 polymer ?
#
loop_
_entity_poly.entity_id
_entity_poly.type
_entity_poly.pdbx_seq_one_letter_code
_entity_poly.pdbx_strand_id
1 'polypeptide(L)'
;NPLGEGNIPMEQVLDALLLPAQKKLLKACQSEALEQYFASLRADILKNTEAFLPREAGQSGPDVPHAPLPPQGDPLYRYDVNVFVDNSELSGAPIVVEDHPTSSNLLGCIERESELGALVTDFTLVRAGSLHKANGGFLVLRAEDLLQHPNAWEGLLRALRANSLRIEDGAET
;
A
#
# COMPACT_ATOMS: atom_id res chain seq x y z
N ASN A 1 -38.24 -25.72 22.32
CA ASN A 1 -36.86 -25.44 22.68
C ASN A 1 -36.43 -24.07 22.15
N PRO A 2 -36.21 -23.09 23.01
CA PRO A 2 -35.80 -21.77 22.56
C PRO A 2 -34.31 -21.60 22.92
N LEU A 3 -33.42 -21.94 22.04
CA LEU A 3 -32.12 -21.32 22.02
C LEU A 3 -32.19 -20.30 20.88
N GLY A 4 -32.58 -19.07 21.24
CA GLY A 4 -32.43 -17.93 20.36
C GLY A 4 -30.96 -17.81 20.01
N GLU A 5 -30.62 -18.16 18.77
CA GLU A 5 -29.40 -17.72 18.13
C GLU A 5 -29.52 -16.20 18.08
N GLY A 6 -28.92 -15.56 19.08
CA GLY A 6 -28.80 -14.12 19.11
C GLY A 6 -27.96 -13.72 17.91
N ASN A 7 -28.61 -13.25 16.87
CA ASN A 7 -27.99 -12.70 15.69
C ASN A 7 -27.22 -11.45 16.15
N ILE A 8 -25.97 -11.63 16.54
CA ILE A 8 -25.11 -10.52 16.95
C ILE A 8 -24.94 -9.63 15.70
N PRO A 9 -25.33 -8.35 15.76
CA PRO A 9 -25.18 -7.46 14.63
C PRO A 9 -23.72 -7.46 14.17
N MET A 10 -23.46 -7.60 12.87
CA MET A 10 -22.11 -7.62 12.28
C MET A 10 -21.27 -6.45 12.77
N GLU A 11 -21.88 -5.29 13.01
CA GLU A 11 -21.22 -4.12 13.57
C GLU A 11 -20.57 -4.39 14.94
N GLN A 12 -21.25 -5.12 15.82
CA GLN A 12 -20.72 -5.42 17.14
C GLN A 12 -19.54 -6.40 17.07
N VAL A 13 -19.61 -7.37 16.15
CA VAL A 13 -18.50 -8.31 15.91
C VAL A 13 -17.30 -7.55 15.37
N LEU A 14 -17.52 -6.69 14.38
CA LEU A 14 -16.46 -5.90 13.79
C LEU A 14 -15.82 -4.93 14.79
N ASP A 15 -16.62 -4.26 15.58
CA ASP A 15 -16.15 -3.34 16.61
C ASP A 15 -15.34 -4.10 17.70
N ALA A 16 -15.75 -5.29 18.08
CA ALA A 16 -15.01 -6.13 19.03
C ALA A 16 -13.62 -6.53 18.50
N LEU A 17 -13.47 -6.68 17.19
CA LEU A 17 -12.19 -7.00 16.54
C LEU A 17 -11.32 -5.77 16.27
N LEU A 18 -11.90 -4.70 15.75
CA LEU A 18 -11.15 -3.51 15.32
C LEU A 18 -10.74 -2.60 16.47
N LEU A 19 -11.61 -2.38 17.48
CA LEU A 19 -11.32 -1.44 18.55
C LEU A 19 -10.07 -1.77 19.38
N PRO A 20 -9.77 -3.03 19.73
CA PRO A 20 -8.52 -3.36 20.43
C PRO A 20 -7.29 -3.07 19.58
N ALA A 21 -7.31 -3.41 18.30
CA ALA A 21 -6.23 -3.14 17.36
C ALA A 21 -6.00 -1.64 17.18
N GLN A 22 -7.08 -0.88 16.94
CA GLN A 22 -7.06 0.56 16.85
C GLN A 22 -6.45 1.21 18.10
N LYS A 23 -6.93 0.83 19.29
CA LYS A 23 -6.41 1.35 20.57
C LYS A 23 -4.94 1.04 20.76
N LYS A 24 -4.47 -0.14 20.37
CA LYS A 24 -3.06 -0.54 20.45
C LYS A 24 -2.19 0.33 19.54
N LEU A 25 -2.62 0.54 18.30
CA LEU A 25 -1.87 1.34 17.34
C LEU A 25 -1.90 2.83 17.66
N LEU A 26 -3.03 3.39 18.10
CA LEU A 26 -3.12 4.79 18.50
C LEU A 26 -2.30 5.11 19.76
N LYS A 27 -2.06 4.12 20.63
CA LYS A 27 -1.13 4.30 21.74
C LYS A 27 0.32 4.40 21.28
N ALA A 28 0.68 3.69 20.20
CA ALA A 28 2.02 3.70 19.65
C ALA A 28 2.25 4.92 18.74
N CYS A 29 1.24 5.33 17.99
CA CYS A 29 1.31 6.45 17.06
C CYS A 29 -0.02 7.22 17.09
N GLN A 30 -0.01 8.41 17.69
CA GLN A 30 -1.16 9.33 17.65
C GLN A 30 -1.16 10.03 16.31
N SER A 31 -2.01 9.56 15.39
CA SER A 31 -2.14 10.10 14.04
C SER A 31 -3.62 10.20 13.66
N GLU A 32 -4.05 11.38 13.27
CA GLU A 32 -5.39 11.60 12.72
C GLU A 32 -5.63 10.76 11.46
N ALA A 33 -4.60 10.59 10.61
CA ALA A 33 -4.68 9.75 9.43
C ALA A 33 -4.97 8.28 9.78
N LEU A 34 -4.42 7.78 10.89
CA LEU A 34 -4.68 6.42 11.38
C LEU A 34 -6.14 6.28 11.86
N GLU A 35 -6.68 7.28 12.54
CA GLU A 35 -8.09 7.28 12.96
C GLU A 35 -9.03 7.29 11.76
N GLN A 36 -8.73 8.13 10.77
CA GLN A 36 -9.49 8.20 9.51
C GLN A 36 -9.41 6.88 8.73
N TYR A 37 -8.24 6.23 8.72
CA TYR A 37 -8.07 4.92 8.11
C TYR A 37 -8.98 3.87 8.75
N PHE A 38 -8.99 3.74 10.09
CA PHE A 38 -9.86 2.79 10.77
C PHE A 38 -11.35 3.07 10.57
N ALA A 39 -11.74 4.35 10.51
CA ALA A 39 -13.13 4.73 10.22
C ALA A 39 -13.51 4.31 8.78
N SER A 40 -12.64 4.55 7.82
CA SER A 40 -12.85 4.16 6.42
C SER A 40 -12.87 2.64 6.24
N LEU A 41 -11.94 1.93 6.90
CA LEU A 41 -11.87 0.47 6.91
C LEU A 41 -13.17 -0.14 7.47
N ARG A 42 -13.64 0.37 8.60
CA ARG A 42 -14.91 -0.07 9.21
C ARG A 42 -16.09 0.12 8.27
N ALA A 43 -16.19 1.30 7.68
CA ALA A 43 -17.28 1.62 6.75
C ALA A 43 -17.26 0.74 5.50
N ASP A 44 -16.06 0.45 4.97
CA ASP A 44 -15.91 -0.38 3.79
C ASP A 44 -16.21 -1.85 4.06
N ILE A 45 -15.77 -2.41 5.20
CA ILE A 45 -16.09 -3.78 5.61
C ILE A 45 -17.59 -3.95 5.79
N LEU A 46 -18.27 -3.00 6.44
CA LEU A 46 -19.72 -3.04 6.62
C LEU A 46 -20.49 -2.98 5.29
N LYS A 47 -19.94 -2.25 4.31
CA LYS A 47 -20.53 -2.18 2.97
C LYS A 47 -20.31 -3.47 2.17
N ASN A 48 -19.22 -4.18 2.41
CA ASN A 48 -18.79 -5.35 1.64
C ASN A 48 -18.81 -6.62 2.49
N THR A 49 -19.74 -6.76 3.42
CA THR A 49 -19.83 -7.91 4.37
C THR A 49 -19.88 -9.26 3.67
N GLU A 50 -20.47 -9.33 2.47
CA GLU A 50 -20.55 -10.54 1.67
C GLU A 50 -19.17 -11.13 1.31
N ALA A 51 -18.14 -10.29 1.24
CA ALA A 51 -16.76 -10.72 0.97
C ALA A 51 -16.16 -11.56 2.11
N PHE A 52 -16.67 -11.40 3.32
CA PHE A 52 -16.21 -12.07 4.54
C PHE A 52 -17.04 -13.29 4.93
N LEU A 53 -18.14 -13.54 4.23
CA LEU A 53 -18.97 -14.71 4.50
C LEU A 53 -18.34 -15.95 3.85
N PRO A 54 -18.39 -17.13 4.53
CA PRO A 54 -17.96 -18.38 3.94
C PRO A 54 -18.75 -18.62 2.65
N ARG A 55 -18.08 -18.80 1.53
CA ARG A 55 -18.73 -19.26 0.31
C ARG A 55 -19.16 -20.71 0.54
N GLU A 56 -20.44 -21.01 0.43
CA GLU A 56 -20.91 -22.37 0.45
C GLU A 56 -20.21 -23.15 -0.67
N ALA A 57 -19.57 -24.27 -0.28
CA ALA A 57 -18.90 -25.17 -1.20
C ALA A 57 -19.94 -25.86 -2.10
N GLY A 58 -20.38 -25.19 -3.14
CA GLY A 58 -21.42 -25.72 -4.04
C GLY A 58 -21.71 -24.86 -5.26
N GLN A 59 -21.22 -23.63 -5.31
CA GLN A 59 -21.34 -22.77 -6.49
C GLN A 59 -20.01 -22.64 -7.25
N SER A 60 -19.36 -23.80 -7.47
CA SER A 60 -18.37 -23.89 -8.54
C SER A 60 -19.14 -23.82 -9.84
N GLY A 61 -19.05 -22.69 -10.54
CA GLY A 61 -19.40 -22.66 -11.95
C GLY A 61 -18.59 -23.69 -12.74
N PRO A 62 -18.96 -24.02 -13.98
CA PRO A 62 -18.39 -25.12 -14.74
C PRO A 62 -16.87 -25.03 -14.76
N ASP A 63 -16.22 -26.20 -14.54
CA ASP A 63 -14.77 -26.42 -14.53
C ASP A 63 -14.04 -25.61 -15.62
N VAL A 64 -13.60 -24.43 -15.24
CA VAL A 64 -12.56 -23.71 -15.97
C VAL A 64 -11.24 -24.19 -15.36
N PRO A 65 -10.28 -24.67 -16.16
CA PRO A 65 -8.99 -25.09 -15.65
C PRO A 65 -8.42 -23.99 -14.75
N HIS A 66 -8.00 -24.37 -13.55
CA HIS A 66 -7.44 -23.47 -12.55
C HIS A 66 -6.20 -22.75 -13.12
N ALA A 67 -6.43 -21.66 -13.83
CA ALA A 67 -5.44 -20.61 -13.89
C ALA A 67 -5.39 -20.00 -12.46
N PRO A 68 -4.21 -19.78 -11.87
CA PRO A 68 -4.14 -19.05 -10.62
C PRO A 68 -4.88 -17.72 -10.83
N LEU A 69 -5.99 -17.55 -10.10
CA LEU A 69 -6.71 -16.28 -10.12
C LEU A 69 -5.70 -15.20 -9.71
N PRO A 70 -5.63 -14.10 -10.45
CA PRO A 70 -4.80 -12.99 -10.04
C PRO A 70 -5.17 -12.60 -8.60
N PRO A 71 -4.23 -12.06 -7.80
CA PRO A 71 -4.51 -11.56 -6.46
C PRO A 71 -5.76 -10.69 -6.38
N GLN A 72 -6.07 -10.00 -7.47
CA GLN A 72 -7.28 -9.19 -7.64
C GLN A 72 -8.60 -10.00 -7.61
N GLY A 73 -8.54 -11.33 -7.68
CA GLY A 73 -9.72 -12.21 -7.52
C GLY A 73 -10.09 -12.48 -6.06
N ASP A 74 -9.21 -12.19 -5.10
CA ASP A 74 -9.51 -12.27 -3.68
C ASP A 74 -10.21 -10.97 -3.24
N PRO A 75 -11.48 -11.05 -2.76
CA PRO A 75 -12.18 -9.86 -2.28
C PRO A 75 -11.50 -9.20 -1.07
N LEU A 76 -10.62 -9.92 -0.37
CA LEU A 76 -9.86 -9.41 0.77
C LEU A 76 -8.58 -8.67 0.37
N TYR A 77 -8.12 -8.84 -0.85
CA TYR A 77 -6.90 -8.21 -1.37
C TYR A 77 -6.87 -6.68 -1.18
N ARG A 78 -8.02 -6.03 -1.29
CA ARG A 78 -8.17 -4.59 -1.08
C ARG A 78 -7.80 -4.10 0.32
N TYR A 79 -7.67 -5.02 1.29
CA TYR A 79 -7.29 -4.74 2.67
C TYR A 79 -5.82 -5.06 2.95
N ASP A 80 -5.07 -5.52 1.94
CA ASP A 80 -3.64 -5.73 2.05
C ASP A 80 -2.90 -4.42 2.30
N VAL A 81 -1.75 -4.53 2.94
CA VAL A 81 -0.92 -3.39 3.29
C VAL A 81 0.37 -3.41 2.49
N ASN A 82 0.62 -2.36 1.73
CA ASN A 82 1.92 -2.14 1.11
C ASN A 82 2.81 -1.31 2.05
N VAL A 83 3.88 -1.93 2.56
CA VAL A 83 4.89 -1.22 3.36
C VAL A 83 5.79 -0.43 2.42
N PHE A 84 5.49 0.86 2.29
CA PHE A 84 6.16 1.73 1.34
C PHE A 84 7.60 2.08 1.75
N VAL A 85 7.84 2.38 3.03
CA VAL A 85 9.16 2.57 3.62
C VAL A 85 9.18 1.93 4.99
N ASP A 86 10.16 1.07 5.24
CA ASP A 86 10.38 0.47 6.56
C ASP A 86 11.70 0.98 7.15
N ASN A 87 11.59 1.77 8.19
CA ASN A 87 12.69 2.30 8.99
C ASN A 87 12.67 1.74 10.42
N SER A 88 11.97 0.65 10.69
CA SER A 88 11.75 0.09 12.03
C SER A 88 13.05 -0.36 12.71
N GLU A 89 14.05 -0.75 11.95
CA GLU A 89 15.37 -1.19 12.46
C GLU A 89 16.36 -0.04 12.67
N LEU A 90 16.02 1.18 12.24
CA LEU A 90 16.92 2.32 12.37
C LEU A 90 16.87 2.90 13.77
N SER A 91 18.04 3.10 14.36
CA SER A 91 18.20 3.77 15.66
C SER A 91 18.31 5.30 15.57
N GLY A 92 18.35 5.85 14.36
CA GLY A 92 18.53 7.28 14.08
C GLY A 92 17.94 7.71 12.75
N ALA A 93 18.28 8.91 12.32
CA ALA A 93 17.85 9.42 11.02
C ALA A 93 18.40 8.54 9.88
N PRO A 94 17.60 8.22 8.86
CA PRO A 94 18.05 7.40 7.75
C PRO A 94 19.14 8.12 6.96
N ILE A 95 20.16 7.36 6.55
CA ILE A 95 21.21 7.83 5.63
C ILE A 95 21.15 6.91 4.41
N VAL A 96 20.69 7.45 3.31
CA VAL A 96 20.55 6.72 2.05
C VAL A 96 21.60 7.20 1.06
N VAL A 97 22.42 6.30 0.57
CA VAL A 97 23.38 6.56 -0.52
C VAL A 97 22.77 6.04 -1.82
N GLU A 98 22.60 6.91 -2.80
CA GLU A 98 22.05 6.55 -4.10
C GLU A 98 23.15 6.68 -5.16
N ASP A 99 23.64 5.54 -5.59
CA ASP A 99 24.76 5.46 -6.57
C ASP A 99 24.27 5.53 -8.03
N HIS A 100 22.97 5.28 -8.26
CA HIS A 100 22.40 5.29 -9.60
C HIS A 100 21.07 6.05 -9.63
N PRO A 101 21.12 7.39 -9.57
CA PRO A 101 19.96 8.26 -9.36
C PRO A 101 19.12 8.44 -10.63
N THR A 102 18.56 7.33 -11.14
CA THR A 102 17.51 7.39 -12.17
C THR A 102 16.22 7.97 -11.59
N SER A 103 15.29 8.38 -12.45
CA SER A 103 13.98 8.87 -12.01
C SER A 103 13.27 7.87 -11.10
N SER A 104 13.21 6.61 -11.50
CA SER A 104 12.57 5.55 -10.73
C SER A 104 13.27 5.28 -9.40
N ASN A 105 14.61 5.23 -9.37
CA ASN A 105 15.35 4.98 -8.14
C ASN A 105 15.25 6.14 -7.15
N LEU A 106 15.22 7.37 -7.66
CA LEU A 106 15.22 8.58 -6.83
C LEU A 106 13.83 8.94 -6.34
N LEU A 107 12.84 8.96 -7.26
CA LEU A 107 11.48 9.44 -7.00
C LEU A 107 10.51 8.30 -6.66
N GLY A 108 10.89 7.06 -6.96
CA GLY A 108 10.00 5.91 -6.88
C GLY A 108 9.28 5.63 -8.21
N CYS A 109 8.61 4.50 -8.27
CA CYS A 109 7.90 4.08 -9.47
C CYS A 109 6.66 3.25 -9.12
N ILE A 110 5.81 3.11 -10.11
CA ILE A 110 4.68 2.17 -10.10
C ILE A 110 5.07 1.02 -11.03
N GLU A 111 5.32 -0.14 -10.45
CA GLU A 111 5.62 -1.34 -11.23
C GLU A 111 4.36 -1.86 -11.93
N ARG A 112 4.56 -2.60 -13.00
CA ARG A 112 3.49 -3.24 -13.76
C ARG A 112 3.81 -4.70 -13.93
N GLU A 113 2.81 -5.53 -13.74
CA GLU A 113 2.88 -6.96 -13.99
C GLU A 113 2.13 -7.30 -15.28
N SER A 114 2.62 -8.31 -15.99
CA SER A 114 1.94 -8.81 -17.19
C SER A 114 1.02 -9.95 -16.80
N GLU A 115 -0.28 -9.72 -16.89
CA GLU A 115 -1.30 -10.75 -16.70
C GLU A 115 -2.04 -11.00 -18.02
N LEU A 116 -2.00 -12.23 -18.50
CA LEU A 116 -2.68 -12.65 -19.72
C LEU A 116 -2.42 -11.73 -20.94
N GLY A 117 -1.23 -11.10 -21.00
CA GLY A 117 -0.85 -10.18 -22.05
C GLY A 117 -1.30 -8.72 -21.86
N ALA A 118 -1.97 -8.40 -20.76
CA ALA A 118 -2.26 -7.04 -20.34
C ALA A 118 -1.28 -6.59 -19.25
N LEU A 119 -0.89 -5.31 -19.27
CA LEU A 119 -0.12 -4.72 -18.18
C LEU A 119 -1.11 -4.23 -17.11
N VAL A 120 -0.99 -4.78 -15.92
CA VAL A 120 -1.80 -4.41 -14.76
C VAL A 120 -0.92 -3.80 -13.68
N THR A 121 -1.50 -2.91 -12.89
CA THR A 121 -0.86 -2.34 -11.72
C THR A 121 -1.87 -2.17 -10.60
N ASP A 122 -1.39 -2.15 -9.37
CA ASP A 122 -2.18 -1.90 -8.19
C ASP A 122 -1.34 -1.21 -7.11
N PHE A 123 -1.94 -0.95 -5.95
CA PHE A 123 -1.28 -0.23 -4.87
C PHE A 123 -0.09 -0.99 -4.26
N THR A 124 -0.02 -2.32 -4.38
CA THR A 124 1.10 -3.13 -3.85
C THR A 124 2.34 -3.04 -4.72
N LEU A 125 2.19 -2.57 -5.96
CA LEU A 125 3.27 -2.40 -6.94
C LEU A 125 3.89 -0.99 -6.89
N VAL A 126 3.46 -0.14 -5.95
CA VAL A 126 4.07 1.17 -5.73
C VAL A 126 5.36 0.99 -4.93
N ARG A 127 6.49 1.48 -5.47
CA ARG A 127 7.82 1.39 -4.89
C ARG A 127 8.37 2.74 -4.47
N ALA A 128 8.92 2.78 -3.27
CA ALA A 128 9.56 3.98 -2.74
C ALA A 128 10.92 4.22 -3.40
N GLY A 129 11.18 5.43 -3.84
CA GLY A 129 12.51 5.88 -4.23
C GLY A 129 13.37 6.33 -3.03
N SER A 130 14.64 6.63 -3.32
CA SER A 130 15.63 7.04 -2.31
C SER A 130 15.22 8.30 -1.54
N LEU A 131 14.49 9.22 -2.17
CA LEU A 131 13.94 10.40 -1.50
C LEU A 131 12.91 10.05 -0.41
N HIS A 132 12.06 9.05 -0.65
CA HIS A 132 11.11 8.58 0.35
C HIS A 132 11.84 7.89 1.51
N LYS A 133 12.81 7.01 1.18
CA LYS A 133 13.61 6.27 2.18
C LYS A 133 14.44 7.19 3.05
N ALA A 134 14.91 8.33 2.49
CA ALA A 134 15.72 9.32 3.19
C ALA A 134 14.87 10.37 3.94
N ASN A 135 13.55 10.27 3.92
CA ASN A 135 12.69 11.26 4.58
C ASN A 135 12.98 11.35 6.08
N GLY A 136 13.19 12.56 6.57
CA GLY A 136 13.62 12.80 7.94
C GLY A 136 15.11 12.55 8.21
N GLY A 137 15.91 12.29 7.18
CA GLY A 137 17.33 11.99 7.27
C GLY A 137 18.15 12.65 6.14
N PHE A 138 19.07 11.88 5.58
CA PHE A 138 20.02 12.36 4.60
C PHE A 138 20.02 11.50 3.35
N LEU A 139 19.91 12.14 2.19
CA LEU A 139 20.16 11.52 0.91
C LEU A 139 21.53 11.97 0.38
N VAL A 140 22.40 11.03 0.09
CA VAL A 140 23.73 11.26 -0.46
C VAL A 140 23.75 10.72 -1.88
N LEU A 141 24.08 11.57 -2.84
CA LEU A 141 24.19 11.19 -4.24
C LEU A 141 25.32 11.99 -4.91
N ARG A 142 25.86 11.44 -5.99
CA ARG A 142 26.89 12.10 -6.78
C ARG A 142 26.22 13.03 -7.81
N ALA A 143 26.60 14.29 -7.80
CA ALA A 143 26.04 15.27 -8.73
C ALA A 143 26.27 14.89 -10.20
N GLU A 144 27.44 14.30 -10.50
CA GLU A 144 27.81 13.84 -11.84
C GLU A 144 26.82 12.80 -12.37
N ASP A 145 26.45 11.82 -11.51
CA ASP A 145 25.53 10.76 -11.89
C ASP A 145 24.10 11.30 -12.05
N LEU A 146 23.69 12.19 -11.16
CA LEU A 146 22.36 12.81 -11.25
C LEU A 146 22.19 13.66 -12.53
N LEU A 147 23.24 14.40 -12.93
CA LEU A 147 23.17 15.24 -14.13
C LEU A 147 23.15 14.43 -15.44
N GLN A 148 23.48 13.13 -15.38
CA GLN A 148 23.30 12.22 -16.52
C GLN A 148 21.82 11.81 -16.71
N HIS A 149 20.96 12.06 -15.72
CA HIS A 149 19.53 11.73 -15.73
C HIS A 149 18.68 13.00 -15.62
N PRO A 150 18.42 13.74 -16.73
CA PRO A 150 17.69 15.01 -16.70
C PRO A 150 16.31 14.92 -16.02
N ASN A 151 15.57 13.84 -16.26
CA ASN A 151 14.25 13.63 -15.66
C ASN A 151 14.34 13.47 -14.12
N ALA A 152 15.38 12.79 -13.63
CA ALA A 152 15.62 12.65 -12.19
C ALA A 152 15.99 14.00 -11.56
N TRP A 153 16.83 14.79 -12.23
CA TRP A 153 17.18 16.13 -11.79
C TRP A 153 15.97 17.07 -11.71
N GLU A 154 15.16 17.11 -12.77
CA GLU A 154 13.95 17.96 -12.78
C GLU A 154 12.93 17.50 -11.73
N GLY A 155 12.75 16.18 -11.57
CA GLY A 155 11.89 15.61 -10.54
C GLY A 155 12.35 15.94 -9.12
N LEU A 156 13.65 15.88 -8.86
CA LEU A 156 14.25 16.31 -7.59
C LEU A 156 13.99 17.78 -7.30
N LEU A 157 14.25 18.66 -8.28
CA LEU A 157 13.99 20.10 -8.12
C LEU A 157 12.52 20.39 -7.86
N ARG A 158 11.62 19.68 -8.54
CA ARG A 158 10.16 19.81 -8.35
C ARG A 158 9.77 19.38 -6.95
N ALA A 159 10.27 18.23 -6.49
CA ALA A 159 9.99 17.73 -5.16
C ALA A 159 10.47 18.69 -4.05
N LEU A 160 11.68 19.21 -4.18
CA LEU A 160 12.25 20.18 -3.23
C LEU A 160 11.47 21.50 -3.18
N ARG A 161 11.05 22.01 -4.35
CA ARG A 161 10.26 23.26 -4.42
C ARG A 161 8.85 23.10 -3.88
N ALA A 162 8.23 21.96 -4.18
CA ALA A 162 6.85 21.68 -3.75
C ALA A 162 6.77 21.17 -2.30
N ASN A 163 7.91 20.81 -1.70
CA ASN A 163 7.99 20.10 -0.43
C ASN A 163 7.05 18.86 -0.39
N SER A 164 6.89 18.23 -1.53
CA SER A 164 6.08 17.04 -1.74
C SER A 164 6.62 16.23 -2.90
N LEU A 165 6.49 14.92 -2.83
CA LEU A 165 6.96 14.01 -3.85
C LEU A 165 5.76 13.29 -4.45
N ARG A 166 5.68 13.27 -5.77
CA ARG A 166 4.68 12.52 -6.53
C ARG A 166 5.39 11.44 -7.32
N ILE A 167 4.91 10.22 -7.18
CA ILE A 167 5.33 9.13 -8.05
C ILE A 167 4.54 9.29 -9.35
N GLU A 168 5.25 9.53 -10.42
CA GLU A 168 4.66 9.62 -11.75
C GLU A 168 4.71 8.22 -12.38
N ASP A 169 3.69 7.87 -13.14
CA ASP A 169 3.66 6.63 -13.90
C ASP A 169 4.69 6.78 -15.03
N GLY A 170 5.88 6.25 -14.80
CA GLY A 170 6.99 6.34 -15.73
C GLY A 170 6.80 5.45 -16.93
N ALA A 171 5.93 5.83 -17.84
CA ALA A 171 6.06 5.42 -19.22
C ALA A 171 7.25 6.18 -19.83
N GLU A 172 8.47 5.78 -19.47
CA GLU A 172 9.63 6.20 -20.25
C GLU A 172 9.50 5.52 -21.63
N THR A 173 9.13 6.31 -22.62
CA THR A 173 9.26 6.00 -24.05
C THR A 173 10.73 6.07 -24.44
#